data_40babd9fc8496beb2419c9a4c7cb65bd
#
_entry.id   40babd9fc8496beb2419c9a4c7cb65bd
#
_cell.length_a   1.000
_cell.length_b   1.000
_cell.length_c   1.000
_cell.angle_alpha   90.00
_cell.angle_beta   90.00
_cell.angle_gamma   90.00
#
_symmetry.space_group_name_H-M   'P 1'
#
loop_
_entity.id
_entity.type
_entity.pdbx_description
1 polymer ?
#
loop_
_entity_poly.entity_id
_entity_poly.type
_entity_poly.pdbx_seq_one_letter_code
_entity_poly.pdbx_strand_id
1 'polypeptide(L)'
;MRSLENCREREEREFWAGGGNKYLANIKAWVDAHGGGLVIPFSVEFEDALAALHQAGDVTGAHALLARVQGGRNSVLPRIVKCGYKQLQLMYYFTAGVKEVRCWTVAQGSTAPQAAGVIHSDFEAGFIKVECCSYDDFMACRNNDGEGGKSMANVKAAGKYRQEGKNYIVQDGDICHFLFNKAGGGKKK
;
A
#
# COMPACT_ATOMS: atom_id res chain seq x y z
N MET A 1 -38.57 15.33 -0.45
CA MET A 1 -37.67 14.42 0.30
C MET A 1 -37.86 12.95 -0.06
N ARG A 2 -39.08 12.37 0.00
CA ARG A 2 -39.35 10.97 -0.35
C ARG A 2 -38.95 10.52 -1.76
N SER A 3 -38.89 11.41 -2.76
CA SER A 3 -38.56 11.02 -4.14
C SER A 3 -37.06 10.79 -4.39
N LEU A 4 -36.17 11.45 -3.65
CA LEU A 4 -34.73 11.30 -3.78
C LEU A 4 -34.22 10.03 -3.06
N GLU A 5 -34.81 9.69 -1.91
CA GLU A 5 -34.52 8.44 -1.20
C GLU A 5 -34.95 7.22 -2.04
N ASN A 6 -36.14 7.23 -2.66
CA ASN A 6 -36.61 6.17 -3.53
C ASN A 6 -35.75 6.00 -4.81
N CYS A 7 -35.18 7.07 -5.35
CA CYS A 7 -34.26 7.01 -6.49
C CYS A 7 -32.94 6.36 -6.11
N ARG A 8 -32.38 6.76 -4.96
CA ARG A 8 -31.15 6.25 -4.40
C ARG A 8 -31.22 4.76 -4.09
N GLU A 9 -32.28 4.33 -3.39
CA GLU A 9 -32.52 2.91 -3.10
C GLU A 9 -32.77 2.03 -4.33
N ARG A 10 -33.29 2.61 -5.44
CA ARG A 10 -33.48 1.88 -6.69
C ARG A 10 -32.15 1.72 -7.43
N GLU A 11 -31.32 2.77 -7.51
CA GLU A 11 -30.01 2.73 -8.16
C GLU A 11 -29.07 1.78 -7.43
N GLU A 12 -29.13 1.75 -6.11
CA GLU A 12 -28.37 0.82 -5.30
C GLU A 12 -28.86 -0.64 -5.51
N ARG A 13 -30.15 -0.90 -5.52
CA ARG A 13 -30.69 -2.23 -5.82
C ARG A 13 -30.28 -2.73 -7.21
N GLU A 14 -30.28 -1.86 -8.23
CA GLU A 14 -29.82 -2.22 -9.58
C GLU A 14 -28.31 -2.49 -9.61
N PHE A 15 -27.52 -1.76 -8.85
CA PHE A 15 -26.09 -2.02 -8.69
C PHE A 15 -25.82 -3.37 -8.00
N TRP A 16 -26.60 -3.70 -6.96
CA TRP A 16 -26.51 -4.94 -6.19
C TRP A 16 -27.06 -6.16 -6.93
N ALA A 17 -28.10 -5.99 -7.72
CA ALA A 17 -28.77 -7.06 -8.45
C ALA A 17 -27.99 -7.59 -9.68
N GLY A 18 -26.75 -7.14 -9.89
CA GLY A 18 -25.89 -7.60 -11.00
C GLY A 18 -26.29 -7.05 -12.37
N GLY A 19 -27.30 -6.18 -12.43
CA GLY A 19 -27.73 -5.53 -13.67
C GLY A 19 -26.76 -4.48 -14.21
N GLY A 20 -25.71 -4.14 -13.44
CA GLY A 20 -24.76 -3.09 -13.77
C GLY A 20 -25.40 -1.69 -13.71
N ASN A 21 -24.62 -0.68 -13.39
CA ASN A 21 -25.10 0.70 -13.49
C ASN A 21 -25.30 1.05 -14.97
N LYS A 22 -26.55 1.33 -15.40
CA LYS A 22 -26.90 1.68 -16.79
C LYS A 22 -26.11 2.87 -17.36
N TYR A 23 -25.58 3.72 -16.48
CA TYR A 23 -24.77 4.86 -16.87
C TYR A 23 -23.28 4.53 -17.03
N LEU A 24 -22.82 3.37 -16.53
CA LEU A 24 -21.40 3.03 -16.51
C LEU A 24 -20.79 2.97 -17.90
N ALA A 25 -21.51 2.42 -18.88
CA ALA A 25 -21.06 2.36 -20.26
C ALA A 25 -20.87 3.76 -20.86
N ASN A 26 -21.81 4.68 -20.61
CA ASN A 26 -21.74 6.06 -21.07
C ASN A 26 -20.61 6.83 -20.38
N ILE A 27 -20.45 6.65 -19.06
CA ILE A 27 -19.35 7.25 -18.31
C ILE A 27 -18.01 6.76 -18.85
N LYS A 28 -17.88 5.44 -19.08
CA LYS A 28 -16.63 4.85 -19.61
C LYS A 28 -16.33 5.39 -21.00
N ALA A 29 -17.33 5.44 -21.89
CA ALA A 29 -17.18 5.99 -23.24
C ALA A 29 -16.75 7.47 -23.21
N TRP A 30 -17.35 8.26 -22.33
CA TRP A 30 -16.99 9.66 -22.16
C TRP A 30 -15.53 9.82 -21.64
N VAL A 31 -15.14 9.05 -20.62
CA VAL A 31 -13.78 9.06 -20.08
C VAL A 31 -12.76 8.68 -21.16
N ASP A 32 -13.05 7.65 -21.97
CA ASP A 32 -12.16 7.21 -23.04
C ASP A 32 -12.01 8.27 -24.15
N ALA A 33 -13.08 9.01 -24.45
CA ALA A 33 -13.05 10.11 -25.41
C ALA A 33 -12.29 11.35 -24.88
N HIS A 34 -12.10 11.49 -23.57
CA HIS A 34 -11.49 12.67 -22.93
C HIS A 34 -10.13 12.36 -22.26
N GLY A 35 -9.31 11.52 -22.89
CA GLY A 35 -7.96 11.23 -22.43
C GLY A 35 -7.81 9.89 -21.72
N GLY A 36 -8.90 9.15 -21.56
CA GLY A 36 -8.90 7.84 -20.91
C GLY A 36 -8.75 7.93 -19.38
N GLY A 37 -8.85 6.77 -18.74
CA GLY A 37 -8.68 6.69 -17.30
C GLY A 37 -9.32 5.46 -16.70
N LEU A 38 -8.96 5.18 -15.46
CA LEU A 38 -9.52 4.07 -14.70
C LEU A 38 -10.86 4.50 -14.07
N VAL A 39 -11.92 3.76 -14.35
CA VAL A 39 -13.22 3.93 -13.71
C VAL A 39 -13.41 2.77 -12.73
N ILE A 40 -13.63 3.10 -11.46
CA ILE A 40 -13.85 2.12 -10.39
C ILE A 40 -15.20 2.42 -9.76
N PRO A 41 -16.26 1.71 -10.15
CA PRO A 41 -17.56 1.86 -9.50
C PRO A 41 -17.52 1.25 -8.10
N PHE A 42 -18.08 1.94 -7.11
CA PHE A 42 -18.21 1.45 -5.74
C PHE A 42 -19.45 2.02 -5.07
N SER A 43 -19.93 1.38 -4.01
CA SER A 43 -21.01 1.87 -3.17
C SER A 43 -20.47 2.23 -1.79
N VAL A 44 -20.63 3.49 -1.40
CA VAL A 44 -20.23 3.98 -0.09
C VAL A 44 -21.00 3.27 1.02
N GLU A 45 -22.31 3.09 0.85
CA GLU A 45 -23.16 2.42 1.83
C GLU A 45 -22.73 0.96 2.08
N PHE A 46 -22.35 0.25 1.02
CA PHE A 46 -21.83 -1.12 1.17
C PHE A 46 -20.49 -1.14 1.91
N GLU A 47 -19.56 -0.30 1.53
CA GLU A 47 -18.23 -0.25 2.17
C GLU A 47 -18.36 0.14 3.64
N ASP A 48 -19.25 1.09 3.97
CA ASP A 48 -19.51 1.51 5.34
C ASP A 48 -20.17 0.40 6.17
N ALA A 49 -21.19 -0.25 5.64
CA ALA A 49 -21.84 -1.39 6.30
C ALA A 49 -20.87 -2.55 6.55
N LEU A 50 -20.02 -2.86 5.56
CA LEU A 50 -19.00 -3.89 5.69
C LEU A 50 -17.93 -3.51 6.74
N ALA A 51 -17.51 -2.25 6.75
CA ALA A 51 -16.56 -1.75 7.75
C ALA A 51 -17.13 -1.80 9.17
N ALA A 52 -18.41 -1.43 9.35
CA ALA A 52 -19.10 -1.49 10.63
C ALA A 52 -19.18 -2.96 11.17
N LEU A 53 -19.49 -3.93 10.30
CA LEU A 53 -19.50 -5.34 10.67
C LEU A 53 -18.11 -5.85 11.09
N HIS A 54 -17.06 -5.47 10.35
CA HIS A 54 -15.69 -5.81 10.71
C HIS A 54 -15.26 -5.19 12.06
N GLN A 55 -15.61 -3.93 12.32
CA GLN A 55 -15.33 -3.28 13.59
C GLN A 55 -16.06 -3.93 14.77
N ALA A 56 -17.29 -4.39 14.54
CA ALA A 56 -18.07 -5.14 15.52
C ALA A 56 -17.57 -6.59 15.72
N GLY A 57 -16.64 -7.08 14.89
CA GLY A 57 -16.20 -8.49 14.92
C GLY A 57 -17.24 -9.45 14.40
N ASP A 58 -18.30 -8.97 13.73
CA ASP A 58 -19.36 -9.82 13.16
C ASP A 58 -18.95 -10.41 11.80
N VAL A 59 -18.18 -11.48 11.87
CA VAL A 59 -17.70 -12.22 10.69
C VAL A 59 -18.89 -12.83 9.91
N THR A 60 -19.92 -13.30 10.60
CA THR A 60 -21.10 -13.93 9.98
C THR A 60 -21.91 -12.91 9.20
N GLY A 61 -22.16 -11.72 9.79
CA GLY A 61 -22.83 -10.62 9.14
C GLY A 61 -22.05 -10.11 7.92
N ALA A 62 -20.74 -10.00 8.03
CA ALA A 62 -19.87 -9.61 6.92
C ALA A 62 -19.94 -10.61 5.75
N HIS A 63 -19.88 -11.92 6.03
CA HIS A 63 -20.05 -12.95 5.00
C HIS A 63 -21.45 -12.92 4.37
N ALA A 64 -22.49 -12.72 5.18
CA ALA A 64 -23.85 -12.60 4.67
C ALA A 64 -24.04 -11.37 3.77
N LEU A 65 -23.42 -10.23 4.13
CA LEU A 65 -23.43 -9.04 3.30
C LEU A 65 -22.67 -9.26 1.97
N LEU A 66 -21.51 -9.87 2.01
CA LEU A 66 -20.71 -10.20 0.81
C LEU A 66 -21.46 -11.18 -0.11
N ALA A 67 -22.16 -12.16 0.45
CA ALA A 67 -22.94 -13.13 -0.32
C ALA A 67 -24.15 -12.51 -1.06
N ARG A 68 -24.67 -11.37 -0.60
CA ARG A 68 -25.76 -10.62 -1.26
C ARG A 68 -25.31 -9.94 -2.54
N VAL A 69 -24.02 -9.73 -2.70
CA VAL A 69 -23.45 -9.08 -3.89
C VAL A 69 -23.23 -10.13 -4.97
N GLN A 70 -23.98 -10.06 -6.05
CA GLN A 70 -23.84 -11.01 -7.16
C GLN A 70 -22.42 -10.99 -7.72
N GLY A 71 -21.84 -12.20 -7.87
CA GLY A 71 -20.48 -12.40 -8.39
C GLY A 71 -19.38 -12.45 -7.34
N GLY A 72 -19.71 -12.58 -6.03
CA GLY A 72 -18.71 -12.76 -4.96
C GLY A 72 -17.75 -11.56 -4.84
N ARG A 73 -18.23 -10.35 -5.08
CA ARG A 73 -17.41 -9.15 -5.04
C ARG A 73 -17.06 -8.82 -3.59
N ASN A 74 -15.77 -8.74 -3.32
CA ASN A 74 -15.22 -8.21 -2.08
C ASN A 74 -15.24 -6.68 -2.09
N SER A 75 -14.93 -6.08 -0.93
CA SER A 75 -14.67 -4.65 -0.83
C SER A 75 -13.80 -4.13 -1.98
N VAL A 76 -14.16 -2.98 -2.52
CA VAL A 76 -13.42 -2.32 -3.61
C VAL A 76 -12.30 -1.41 -3.06
N LEU A 77 -12.33 -1.09 -1.77
CA LEU A 77 -11.34 -0.21 -1.12
C LEU A 77 -9.89 -0.64 -1.37
N PRO A 78 -9.49 -1.92 -1.24
CA PRO A 78 -8.12 -2.34 -1.54
C PRO A 78 -7.71 -2.06 -3.00
N ARG A 79 -8.67 -2.17 -3.94
CA ARG A 79 -8.43 -1.84 -5.35
C ARG A 79 -8.26 -0.33 -5.55
N ILE A 80 -9.09 0.49 -4.90
CA ILE A 80 -8.99 1.95 -4.95
C ILE A 80 -7.62 2.38 -4.43
N VAL A 81 -7.19 1.86 -3.27
CA VAL A 81 -5.87 2.15 -2.69
C VAL A 81 -4.75 1.78 -3.66
N LYS A 82 -4.72 0.55 -4.16
CA LYS A 82 -3.69 0.09 -5.12
C LYS A 82 -3.64 0.95 -6.39
N CYS A 83 -4.81 1.30 -6.92
CA CYS A 83 -4.89 2.16 -8.10
C CYS A 83 -4.41 3.59 -7.79
N GLY A 84 -4.75 4.15 -6.63
CA GLY A 84 -4.27 5.44 -6.17
C GLY A 84 -2.75 5.47 -6.07
N TYR A 85 -2.15 4.48 -5.43
CA TYR A 85 -0.68 4.34 -5.35
C TYR A 85 -0.03 4.29 -6.73
N LYS A 86 -0.60 3.48 -7.64
CA LYS A 86 -0.09 3.38 -9.01
C LYS A 86 -0.19 4.71 -9.77
N GLN A 87 -1.32 5.41 -9.66
CA GLN A 87 -1.53 6.68 -10.36
C GLN A 87 -0.63 7.80 -9.80
N LEU A 88 -0.37 7.78 -8.50
CA LEU A 88 0.54 8.72 -7.83
C LEU A 88 2.01 8.31 -7.94
N GLN A 89 2.31 7.22 -8.65
CA GLN A 89 3.66 6.67 -8.76
C GLN A 89 4.33 6.47 -7.40
N LEU A 90 3.58 5.96 -6.45
CA LEU A 90 4.07 5.63 -5.11
C LEU A 90 4.51 4.17 -5.03
N MET A 91 5.48 3.92 -4.17
CA MET A 91 5.97 2.59 -3.83
C MET A 91 6.27 2.48 -2.34
N TYR A 92 6.57 1.29 -1.88
CA TYR A 92 6.92 1.00 -0.49
C TYR A 92 8.35 0.54 -0.34
N TYR A 93 8.96 0.92 0.76
CA TYR A 93 10.15 0.26 1.28
C TYR A 93 9.96 -0.02 2.77
N PHE A 94 10.77 -0.89 3.33
CA PHE A 94 10.67 -1.30 4.72
C PHE A 94 11.92 -0.91 5.50
N THR A 95 11.73 -0.60 6.78
CA THR A 95 12.82 -0.59 7.75
C THR A 95 12.55 -1.65 8.80
N ALA A 96 13.55 -2.48 9.09
CA ALA A 96 13.44 -3.54 10.07
C ALA A 96 14.49 -3.34 11.16
N GLY A 97 14.03 -3.13 12.38
CA GLY A 97 14.83 -3.03 13.59
C GLY A 97 14.41 -4.09 14.60
N VAL A 98 15.19 -4.20 15.69
CA VAL A 98 14.91 -5.16 16.78
C VAL A 98 13.56 -4.88 17.46
N LYS A 99 13.16 -3.61 17.50
CA LYS A 99 11.95 -3.17 18.22
C LYS A 99 10.73 -3.05 17.32
N GLU A 100 10.91 -2.72 16.04
CA GLU A 100 9.80 -2.45 15.14
C GLU A 100 10.17 -2.69 13.68
N VAL A 101 9.16 -3.00 12.89
CA VAL A 101 9.20 -3.03 11.42
C VAL A 101 8.22 -1.98 10.93
N ARG A 102 8.67 -1.11 10.03
CA ARG A 102 7.81 -0.08 9.42
C ARG A 102 7.83 -0.20 7.91
N CYS A 103 6.66 0.09 7.32
CA CYS A 103 6.48 0.30 5.89
C CYS A 103 6.40 1.80 5.63
N TRP A 104 7.19 2.29 4.69
CA TRP A 104 7.27 3.69 4.32
C TRP A 104 6.82 3.88 2.87
N THR A 105 6.07 4.92 2.62
CA THR A 105 5.64 5.28 1.27
C THR A 105 6.56 6.36 0.70
N VAL A 106 7.01 6.17 -0.53
CA VAL A 106 7.89 7.09 -1.24
C VAL A 106 7.52 7.14 -2.72
N ALA A 107 7.83 8.24 -3.41
CA ALA A 107 7.65 8.32 -4.86
C ALA A 107 8.62 7.38 -5.59
N GLN A 108 8.16 6.77 -6.67
CA GLN A 108 9.02 5.97 -7.55
C GLN A 108 10.14 6.85 -8.10
N GLY A 109 11.35 6.29 -8.20
CA GLY A 109 12.52 7.04 -8.63
C GLY A 109 13.21 7.85 -7.54
N SER A 110 12.73 7.80 -6.29
CA SER A 110 13.38 8.48 -5.16
C SER A 110 14.75 7.86 -4.88
N THR A 111 15.73 8.72 -4.64
CA THR A 111 17.07 8.33 -4.22
C THR A 111 17.09 7.91 -2.75
N ALA A 112 18.11 7.16 -2.34
CA ALA A 112 18.26 6.73 -0.96
C ALA A 112 18.24 7.88 0.08
N PRO A 113 18.87 9.04 -0.14
CA PRO A 113 18.72 10.19 0.76
C PRO A 113 17.28 10.69 0.86
N GLN A 114 16.55 10.80 -0.27
CA GLN A 114 15.15 11.22 -0.29
C GLN A 114 14.27 10.25 0.47
N ALA A 115 14.48 8.95 0.27
CA ALA A 115 13.77 7.92 1.05
C ALA A 115 14.09 8.02 2.55
N ALA A 116 15.35 8.23 2.92
CA ALA A 116 15.74 8.49 4.31
C ALA A 116 15.04 9.72 4.89
N GLY A 117 14.86 10.77 4.07
CA GLY A 117 14.16 12.01 4.41
C GLY A 117 12.69 11.81 4.77
N VAL A 118 12.02 10.81 4.18
CA VAL A 118 10.63 10.44 4.54
C VAL A 118 10.54 10.00 6.01
N ILE A 119 11.59 9.40 6.55
CA ILE A 119 11.66 9.00 7.97
C ILE A 119 11.89 10.24 8.85
N HIS A 120 12.91 11.01 8.51
CA HIS A 120 13.26 12.26 9.21
C HIS A 120 14.22 13.10 8.36
N SER A 121 14.07 14.42 8.39
CA SER A 121 14.92 15.35 7.64
C SER A 121 16.42 15.24 7.96
N ASP A 122 16.77 14.91 9.20
CA ASP A 122 18.17 14.70 9.61
C ASP A 122 18.80 13.47 8.92
N PHE A 123 18.00 12.46 8.56
CA PHE A 123 18.48 11.28 7.86
C PHE A 123 18.89 11.62 6.43
N GLU A 124 18.15 12.49 5.77
CA GLU A 124 18.50 13.01 4.45
C GLU A 124 19.75 13.89 4.50
N ALA A 125 19.76 14.88 5.40
CA ALA A 125 20.85 15.84 5.51
C ALA A 125 22.19 15.16 5.91
N GLY A 126 22.10 14.18 6.82
CA GLY A 126 23.26 13.44 7.32
C GLY A 126 23.55 12.14 6.59
N PHE A 127 22.89 11.83 5.49
CA PHE A 127 22.98 10.56 4.80
C PHE A 127 24.41 10.15 4.45
N ILE A 128 24.80 8.93 4.81
CA ILE A 128 26.11 8.33 4.49
C ILE A 128 25.92 7.25 3.42
N LYS A 129 25.16 6.20 3.74
CA LYS A 129 24.86 5.06 2.88
C LYS A 129 23.58 4.38 3.34
N VAL A 130 23.02 3.56 2.47
CA VAL A 130 21.95 2.61 2.82
C VAL A 130 22.49 1.19 2.69
N GLU A 131 22.15 0.36 3.64
CA GLU A 131 22.34 -1.09 3.59
C GLU A 131 20.98 -1.71 3.30
N CYS A 132 20.85 -2.47 2.21
CA CYS A 132 19.56 -2.95 1.76
C CYS A 132 19.61 -4.34 1.15
N CYS A 133 18.45 -4.99 1.12
CA CYS A 133 18.18 -6.18 0.34
C CYS A 133 16.73 -6.12 -0.15
N SER A 134 16.41 -6.84 -1.22
CA SER A 134 15.02 -6.97 -1.65
C SER A 134 14.20 -7.82 -0.68
N TYR A 135 12.89 -7.58 -0.60
CA TYR A 135 11.98 -8.43 0.17
C TYR A 135 12.03 -9.89 -0.29
N ASP A 136 12.12 -10.13 -1.61
CA ASP A 136 12.17 -11.47 -2.18
C ASP A 136 13.45 -12.22 -1.77
N ASP A 137 14.61 -11.56 -1.81
CA ASP A 137 15.87 -12.13 -1.34
C ASP A 137 15.81 -12.45 0.16
N PHE A 138 15.21 -11.53 0.95
CA PHE A 138 15.03 -11.76 2.39
C PHE A 138 14.13 -12.96 2.67
N MET A 139 13.06 -13.12 1.88
CA MET A 139 12.15 -14.27 2.01
C MET A 139 12.78 -15.57 1.54
N ALA A 140 13.62 -15.54 0.49
CA ALA A 140 14.33 -16.71 -0.02
C ALA A 140 15.41 -17.21 0.92
N CYS A 141 16.03 -16.32 1.70
CA CYS A 141 17.09 -16.66 2.67
C CYS A 141 16.53 -17.16 4.02
N ARG A 142 15.37 -17.80 4.01
CA ARG A 142 14.76 -18.45 5.18
C ARG A 142 15.54 -19.71 5.56
N ASN A 143 15.84 -19.91 6.85
CA ASN A 143 16.26 -21.21 7.31
C ASN A 143 15.09 -22.19 7.34
N ASN A 144 15.28 -23.40 6.84
CA ASN A 144 14.27 -24.47 6.82
C ASN A 144 14.09 -25.19 8.17
N ASP A 145 14.79 -24.78 9.18
CA ASP A 145 14.94 -25.43 10.48
C ASP A 145 13.85 -25.09 11.52
N GLY A 146 12.73 -24.54 11.08
CA GLY A 146 11.51 -24.41 11.92
C GLY A 146 11.56 -23.37 13.06
N GLU A 147 12.72 -23.08 13.62
CA GLU A 147 12.93 -22.14 14.71
C GLU A 147 13.72 -20.88 14.31
N GLY A 148 14.38 -20.89 13.16
CA GLY A 148 15.20 -19.81 12.67
C GLY A 148 14.39 -18.69 12.04
N GLY A 149 14.21 -17.60 12.76
CA GLY A 149 13.65 -16.38 12.20
C GLY A 149 14.42 -15.94 10.95
N LYS A 150 13.72 -15.33 10.01
CA LYS A 150 14.32 -14.59 8.89
C LYS A 150 15.33 -13.61 9.46
N SER A 151 16.58 -13.70 9.06
CA SER A 151 17.63 -12.86 9.62
C SER A 151 18.45 -12.21 8.52
N MET A 152 18.80 -10.94 8.74
CA MET A 152 19.74 -10.24 7.86
C MET A 152 21.10 -10.92 7.78
N ALA A 153 21.47 -11.74 8.77
CA ALA A 153 22.71 -12.54 8.73
C ALA A 153 22.68 -13.56 7.59
N ASN A 154 21.53 -14.22 7.35
CA ASN A 154 21.38 -15.18 6.26
C ASN A 154 21.45 -14.48 4.89
N VAL A 155 20.87 -13.30 4.77
CA VAL A 155 20.96 -12.49 3.56
C VAL A 155 22.40 -12.08 3.27
N LYS A 156 23.17 -11.71 4.30
CA LYS A 156 24.61 -11.41 4.20
C LYS A 156 25.41 -12.62 3.77
N ALA A 157 25.17 -13.78 4.39
CA ALA A 157 25.83 -15.05 4.05
C ALA A 157 25.53 -15.49 2.61
N ALA A 158 24.32 -15.21 2.11
CA ALA A 158 23.92 -15.48 0.72
C ALA A 158 24.45 -14.44 -0.29
N GLY A 159 25.16 -13.41 0.15
CA GLY A 159 25.68 -12.34 -0.73
C GLY A 159 24.61 -11.43 -1.33
N LYS A 160 23.40 -11.41 -0.75
CA LYS A 160 22.26 -10.63 -1.22
C LYS A 160 22.10 -9.28 -0.53
N TYR A 161 22.97 -8.99 0.42
CA TYR A 161 22.99 -7.72 1.15
C TYR A 161 23.89 -6.72 0.44
N ARG A 162 23.32 -5.58 0.08
CA ARG A 162 23.96 -4.51 -0.69
C ARG A 162 24.24 -3.31 0.18
N GLN A 163 25.32 -2.60 -0.13
CA GLN A 163 25.62 -1.27 0.43
C GLN A 163 25.62 -0.27 -0.71
N GLU A 164 24.73 0.71 -0.63
CA GLU A 164 24.47 1.64 -1.71
C GLU A 164 24.66 3.09 -1.25
N GLY A 165 25.09 3.93 -2.18
CA GLY A 165 25.38 5.33 -1.94
C GLY A 165 24.20 6.26 -2.24
N LYS A 166 24.50 7.57 -2.33
CA LYS A 166 23.51 8.64 -2.52
C LYS A 166 22.71 8.54 -3.82
N ASN A 167 23.30 7.95 -4.86
CA ASN A 167 22.65 7.83 -6.18
C ASN A 167 21.79 6.57 -6.33
N TYR A 168 21.72 5.73 -5.30
CA TYR A 168 20.87 4.55 -5.33
C TYR A 168 19.41 4.96 -5.38
N ILE A 169 18.69 4.42 -6.36
CA ILE A 169 17.24 4.58 -6.49
C ILE A 169 16.60 3.40 -5.78
N VAL A 170 15.88 3.69 -4.70
CA VAL A 170 15.19 2.69 -3.89
C VAL A 170 14.17 1.94 -4.75
N GLN A 171 14.10 0.64 -4.58
CA GLN A 171 13.18 -0.22 -5.30
C GLN A 171 11.98 -0.61 -4.41
N ASP A 172 10.85 -0.91 -5.07
CA ASP A 172 9.66 -1.37 -4.35
C ASP A 172 9.94 -2.67 -3.59
N GLY A 173 9.62 -2.68 -2.30
CA GLY A 173 9.87 -3.81 -1.42
C GLY A 173 11.31 -3.91 -0.88
N ASP A 174 12.18 -2.92 -1.09
CA ASP A 174 13.49 -2.92 -0.44
C ASP A 174 13.36 -2.87 1.08
N ILE A 175 14.17 -3.66 1.77
CA ILE A 175 14.36 -3.59 3.23
C ILE A 175 15.63 -2.79 3.46
N CYS A 176 15.49 -1.58 4.01
CA CYS A 176 16.54 -0.58 4.10
C CYS A 176 16.98 -0.31 5.54
N HIS A 177 18.28 -0.15 5.73
CA HIS A 177 18.88 0.39 6.94
C HIS A 177 19.75 1.59 6.57
N PHE A 178 19.28 2.80 6.91
CA PHE A 178 19.98 4.03 6.58
C PHE A 178 21.01 4.37 7.65
N LEU A 179 22.24 4.62 7.20
CA LEU A 179 23.31 5.14 8.04
C LEU A 179 23.47 6.63 7.79
N PHE A 180 23.47 7.42 8.85
CA PHE A 180 23.55 8.86 8.78
C PHE A 180 24.35 9.42 9.95
N ASN A 181 24.98 10.59 9.73
CA ASN A 181 25.57 11.38 10.80
C ASN A 181 24.50 12.31 11.38
N LYS A 182 24.29 12.31 12.68
CA LYS A 182 23.47 13.34 13.33
C LYS A 182 24.14 14.69 13.07
N ALA A 183 23.57 15.48 12.17
CA ALA A 183 24.00 16.85 11.99
C ALA A 183 23.75 17.63 13.29
N GLY A 184 24.81 18.04 13.98
CA GLY A 184 24.72 19.05 15.04
C GLY A 184 24.65 18.57 16.48
N GLY A 185 25.44 17.58 16.88
CA GLY A 185 25.94 17.50 18.25
C GLY A 185 27.12 18.45 18.46
N GLY A 186 26.93 19.74 18.21
CA GLY A 186 27.94 20.73 18.51
C GLY A 186 28.26 20.68 20.01
N LYS A 187 29.47 20.27 20.37
CA LYS A 187 30.01 20.45 21.71
C LYS A 187 29.78 21.91 22.09
N LYS A 188 28.86 22.17 23.04
CA LYS A 188 28.92 23.40 23.82
C LYS A 188 30.24 23.36 24.58
N LYS A 189 31.15 24.29 24.19
CA LYS A 189 32.27 24.67 25.06
C LYS A 189 31.73 25.39 26.27
#